data_57fbd6a09422e6c48ebeb8bf74411870
#
_entry.id   57fbd6a09422e6c48ebeb8bf74411870
#
_cell.length_a   1.000
_cell.length_b   1.000
_cell.length_c   1.000
_cell.angle_alpha   90.00
_cell.angle_beta   90.00
_cell.angle_gamma   90.00
#
_symmetry.space_group_name_H-M   'P 1'
#
loop_
_entity.id
_entity.type
_entity.pdbx_description
1 polymer ?
#
loop_
_entity_poly.entity_id
_entity_poly.type
_entity_poly.pdbx_seq_one_letter_code
_entity_poly.pdbx_strand_id
1 'polypeptide(L)'
;MIRHCVFVKFRSGVSADERAEIYAGLNALVGQIDGLLSADFGPNVSPEGLAQGFNDGFTMDLVDEAVRDRYLVHPAHQAAGSKLVAALEGGRDGLIVFDLKLGG
;
A
#
# COMPACT_ATOMS: atom_id res chain seq x y z
N MET A 1 -16.54 6.64 -0.85
CA MET A 1 -15.08 6.62 -0.76
C MET A 1 -14.59 5.18 -0.59
N ILE A 2 -13.48 4.86 -1.18
CA ILE A 2 -12.81 3.57 -1.00
C ILE A 2 -11.55 3.79 -0.18
N ARG A 3 -11.37 3.00 0.87
CA ARG A 3 -10.10 2.92 1.59
C ARG A 3 -9.39 1.64 1.17
N HIS A 4 -8.35 1.81 0.40
CA HIS A 4 -7.49 0.75 -0.10
C HIS A 4 -6.46 0.43 0.99
N CYS A 5 -6.53 -0.78 1.56
CA CYS A 5 -5.69 -1.20 2.68
C CYS A 5 -4.69 -2.24 2.19
N VAL A 6 -3.42 -1.99 2.45
CA VAL A 6 -2.32 -2.87 2.04
C VAL A 6 -1.45 -3.19 3.25
N PHE A 7 -1.29 -4.48 3.57
CA PHE A 7 -0.44 -4.95 4.64
C PHE A 7 0.67 -5.80 4.05
N VAL A 8 1.89 -5.62 4.55
CA VAL A 8 3.07 -6.21 3.93
C VAL A 8 4.01 -6.87 4.93
N LYS A 9 4.75 -7.88 4.42
CA LYS A 9 5.90 -8.48 5.08
C LYS A 9 7.14 -8.15 4.28
N PHE A 10 7.93 -7.20 4.72
CA PHE A 10 9.21 -6.93 4.08
C PHE A 10 10.18 -8.10 4.29
N ARG A 11 11.00 -8.39 3.27
CA ARG A 11 12.07 -9.37 3.42
C ARG A 11 13.06 -8.93 4.52
N SER A 12 13.61 -9.91 5.20
CA SER A 12 14.75 -9.70 6.08
C SER A 12 15.87 -9.02 5.29
N GLY A 13 16.47 -7.99 5.84
CA GLY A 13 17.55 -7.25 5.20
C GLY A 13 17.13 -6.04 4.39
N VAL A 14 15.83 -5.83 4.16
CA VAL A 14 15.37 -4.56 3.58
C VAL A 14 15.57 -3.46 4.60
N SER A 15 16.39 -2.47 4.25
CA SER A 15 16.73 -1.39 5.17
C SER A 15 15.58 -0.41 5.38
N ALA A 16 15.67 0.39 6.46
CA ALA A 16 14.71 1.46 6.70
C ALA A 16 14.71 2.49 5.55
N ASP A 17 15.88 2.77 4.97
CA ASP A 17 16.00 3.68 3.83
C ASP A 17 15.32 3.13 2.58
N GLU A 18 15.48 1.84 2.30
CA GLU A 18 14.79 1.19 1.17
C GLU A 18 13.27 1.23 1.34
N ARG A 19 12.77 0.95 2.54
CA ARG A 19 11.34 1.03 2.83
C ARG A 19 10.81 2.45 2.65
N ALA A 20 11.54 3.44 3.15
CA ALA A 20 11.18 4.85 3.00
C ALA A 20 11.12 5.27 1.53
N GLU A 21 12.06 4.79 0.71
CA GLU A 21 12.09 5.06 -0.73
C GLU A 21 10.89 4.44 -1.45
N ILE A 22 10.55 3.19 -1.12
CA ILE A 22 9.38 2.51 -1.67
C ILE A 22 8.10 3.28 -1.32
N TYR A 23 7.95 3.67 -0.06
CA TYR A 23 6.77 4.42 0.40
C TYR A 23 6.71 5.81 -0.23
N ALA A 24 7.85 6.48 -0.40
CA ALA A 24 7.88 7.78 -1.09
C ALA A 24 7.38 7.67 -2.53
N GLY A 25 7.75 6.59 -3.24
CA GLY A 25 7.26 6.33 -4.59
C GLY A 25 5.75 6.10 -4.64
N LEU A 26 5.21 5.37 -3.68
CA LEU A 26 3.76 5.17 -3.56
C LEU A 26 3.04 6.45 -3.16
N ASN A 27 3.59 7.22 -2.23
CA ASN A 27 3.01 8.48 -1.79
C ASN A 27 2.95 9.52 -2.93
N ALA A 28 3.92 9.50 -3.83
CA ALA A 28 3.96 10.40 -4.98
C ALA A 28 2.77 10.21 -5.92
N LEU A 29 2.10 9.06 -5.88
CA LEU A 29 0.91 8.78 -6.70
C LEU A 29 -0.26 9.71 -6.34
N VAL A 30 -0.32 10.21 -5.11
CA VAL A 30 -1.37 11.12 -4.67
C VAL A 30 -1.44 12.37 -5.55
N GLY A 31 -0.30 12.87 -6.00
CA GLY A 31 -0.25 14.03 -6.90
C GLY A 31 -0.36 13.68 -8.38
N GLN A 32 -0.38 12.40 -8.76
CA GLN A 32 -0.34 11.96 -10.15
C GLN A 32 -1.65 11.34 -10.62
N ILE A 33 -2.45 10.80 -9.72
CA ILE A 33 -3.68 10.07 -10.07
C ILE A 33 -4.88 10.84 -9.52
N ASP A 34 -5.70 11.36 -10.43
CA ASP A 34 -6.90 12.11 -10.04
C ASP A 34 -7.85 11.23 -9.25
N GLY A 35 -8.33 11.75 -8.13
CA GLY A 35 -9.24 11.04 -7.24
C GLY A 35 -8.57 10.19 -6.17
N LEU A 36 -7.25 10.02 -6.23
CA LEU A 36 -6.47 9.49 -5.13
C LEU A 36 -6.21 10.62 -4.14
N LEU A 37 -6.88 10.57 -2.99
CA LEU A 37 -6.99 11.71 -2.07
C LEU A 37 -5.83 11.79 -1.09
N SER A 38 -5.41 10.65 -0.55
CA SER A 38 -4.40 10.60 0.51
C SER A 38 -3.77 9.21 0.61
N ALA A 39 -2.62 9.16 1.25
CA ALA A 39 -1.94 7.91 1.58
C ALA A 39 -1.30 8.05 2.96
N ASP A 40 -1.39 7.02 3.78
CA ASP A 40 -0.83 6.97 5.13
C ASP A 40 -0.06 5.66 5.31
N PHE A 41 1.16 5.75 5.81
CA PHE A 41 2.09 4.62 5.94
C PHE A 41 2.54 4.48 7.39
N GLY A 42 2.74 3.26 7.84
CA GLY A 42 3.27 3.05 9.18
C GLY A 42 3.47 1.60 9.56
N PRO A 43 4.13 1.36 10.70
CA PRO A 43 4.29 0.03 11.25
C PRO A 43 3.04 -0.42 11.98
N ASN A 44 2.89 -1.73 12.15
CA ASN A 44 1.90 -2.30 13.06
C ASN A 44 2.24 -1.94 14.50
N VAL A 45 1.28 -1.43 15.23
CA VAL A 45 1.41 -1.11 16.66
C VAL A 45 0.35 -1.82 17.52
N SER A 46 -0.34 -2.81 16.95
CA SER A 46 -1.35 -3.56 17.70
C SER A 46 -0.69 -4.45 18.76
N PRO A 47 -1.16 -4.40 20.03
CA PRO A 47 -0.64 -5.25 21.09
C PRO A 47 -1.24 -6.65 21.10
N GLU A 48 -2.19 -6.96 20.20
CA GLU A 48 -2.94 -8.22 20.25
C GLU A 48 -2.16 -9.44 19.75
N GLY A 49 -1.08 -9.25 18.98
CA GLY A 49 -0.31 -10.36 18.42
C GLY A 49 -1.01 -11.10 17.29
N LEU A 50 -1.90 -10.43 16.56
CA LEU A 50 -2.75 -11.03 15.54
C LEU A 50 -2.40 -10.57 14.12
N ALA A 51 -1.24 -9.93 13.92
CA ALA A 51 -0.88 -9.38 12.61
C ALA A 51 -0.39 -10.44 11.61
N GLN A 52 -0.19 -11.69 12.04
CA GLN A 52 0.21 -12.79 11.15
C GLN A 52 1.54 -12.53 10.41
N GLY A 53 2.43 -11.70 11.00
CA GLY A 53 3.69 -11.32 10.39
C GLY A 53 3.62 -10.12 9.44
N PHE A 54 2.44 -9.59 9.16
CA PHE A 54 2.25 -8.37 8.35
C PHE A 54 2.43 -7.15 9.24
N ASN A 55 3.68 -6.75 9.48
CA ASN A 55 4.03 -5.75 10.49
C ASN A 55 4.18 -4.33 9.95
N ASP A 56 3.93 -4.14 8.67
CA ASP A 56 3.94 -2.83 8.02
C ASP A 56 2.76 -2.72 7.08
N GLY A 57 2.38 -1.50 6.76
CA GLY A 57 1.28 -1.31 5.85
C GLY A 57 0.99 0.13 5.54
N PHE A 58 -0.01 0.32 4.70
CA PHE A 58 -0.49 1.65 4.36
C PHE A 58 -1.95 1.61 3.92
N THR A 59 -2.58 2.77 3.93
CA THR A 59 -3.91 2.95 3.38
C THR A 59 -3.88 4.09 2.36
N MET A 60 -4.75 3.99 1.37
CA MET A 60 -4.98 5.07 0.41
C MET A 60 -6.48 5.31 0.30
N ASP A 61 -6.88 6.57 0.33
CA ASP A 61 -8.27 6.94 0.16
C ASP A 61 -8.51 7.39 -1.28
N LEU A 62 -9.51 6.80 -1.92
CA LEU A 62 -9.91 7.10 -3.30
C LEU A 62 -11.38 7.52 -3.31
N VAL A 63 -11.72 8.42 -4.22
CA VAL A 63 -13.06 9.01 -4.28
C VAL A 63 -14.15 7.95 -4.40
N ASP A 64 -13.96 6.97 -5.29
CA ASP A 64 -14.94 5.91 -5.56
C ASP A 64 -14.30 4.70 -6.21
N GLU A 65 -15.11 3.70 -6.54
CA GLU A 65 -14.66 2.47 -7.16
C GLU A 65 -14.09 2.68 -8.56
N ALA A 66 -14.64 3.63 -9.32
CA ALA A 66 -14.13 3.92 -10.67
C ALA A 66 -12.69 4.50 -10.61
N VAL A 67 -12.41 5.35 -9.64
CA VAL A 67 -11.05 5.85 -9.39
C VAL A 67 -10.13 4.71 -9.01
N ARG A 68 -10.56 3.82 -8.11
CA ARG A 68 -9.80 2.64 -7.71
C ARG A 68 -9.44 1.78 -8.92
N ASP A 69 -10.38 1.54 -9.81
CA ASP A 69 -10.15 0.74 -11.02
C ASP A 69 -9.12 1.39 -11.94
N ARG A 70 -9.16 2.72 -12.11
CA ARG A 70 -8.14 3.44 -12.87
C ARG A 70 -6.76 3.41 -12.19
N TYR A 71 -6.75 3.51 -10.88
CA TYR A 71 -5.52 3.41 -10.08
C TYR A 71 -4.82 2.07 -10.32
N LEU A 72 -5.56 0.97 -10.26
CA LEU A 72 -4.98 -0.37 -10.39
C LEU A 72 -4.28 -0.60 -11.73
N VAL A 73 -4.77 -0.01 -12.81
CA VAL A 73 -4.18 -0.15 -14.16
C VAL A 73 -3.25 0.99 -14.55
N HIS A 74 -3.09 1.99 -13.69
CA HIS A 74 -2.27 3.15 -13.99
C HIS A 74 -0.77 2.75 -14.03
N PRO A 75 -0.03 3.13 -15.08
CA PRO A 75 1.38 2.74 -15.19
C PRO A 75 2.26 3.14 -14.02
N ALA A 76 2.00 4.31 -13.43
CA ALA A 76 2.75 4.79 -12.27
C ALA A 76 2.50 3.90 -11.04
N HIS A 77 1.25 3.45 -10.84
CA HIS A 77 0.92 2.50 -9.77
C HIS A 77 1.62 1.16 -10.00
N GLN A 78 1.57 0.64 -11.23
CA GLN A 78 2.19 -0.65 -11.56
C GLN A 78 3.70 -0.61 -11.31
N ALA A 79 4.36 0.48 -11.67
CA ALA A 79 5.80 0.65 -11.44
C ALA A 79 6.13 0.70 -9.94
N ALA A 80 5.41 1.50 -9.17
CA ALA A 80 5.62 1.61 -7.72
C ALA A 80 5.27 0.30 -6.99
N GLY A 81 4.19 -0.36 -7.40
CA GLY A 81 3.77 -1.64 -6.85
C GLY A 81 4.78 -2.76 -7.11
N SER A 82 5.39 -2.79 -8.27
CA SER A 82 6.44 -3.77 -8.59
C SER A 82 7.65 -3.63 -7.67
N LYS A 83 8.05 -2.40 -7.36
CA LYS A 83 9.15 -2.15 -6.41
C LYS A 83 8.78 -2.63 -5.00
N LEU A 84 7.55 -2.41 -4.58
CA LEU A 84 7.06 -2.90 -3.29
C LEU A 84 7.12 -4.43 -3.25
N VAL A 85 6.51 -5.10 -4.21
CA VAL A 85 6.45 -6.57 -4.25
C VAL A 85 7.84 -7.19 -4.26
N ALA A 86 8.79 -6.60 -4.99
CA ALA A 86 10.18 -7.08 -5.04
C ALA A 86 10.87 -7.04 -3.67
N ALA A 87 10.40 -6.21 -2.74
CA ALA A 87 10.97 -6.08 -1.39
C ALA A 87 10.27 -6.96 -0.35
N LEU A 88 9.24 -7.72 -0.75
CA LEU A 88 8.44 -8.51 0.19
C LEU A 88 8.90 -9.96 0.28
N GLU A 89 8.68 -10.55 1.44
CA GLU A 89 8.93 -11.96 1.68
C GLU A 89 7.99 -12.81 0.82
N GLY A 90 8.56 -13.60 -0.08
CA GLY A 90 7.77 -14.43 -1.00
C GLY A 90 7.02 -13.63 -2.07
N GLY A 91 7.41 -12.38 -2.35
CA GLY A 91 6.72 -11.55 -3.32
C GLY A 91 5.28 -11.28 -2.91
N ARG A 92 4.31 -11.65 -3.74
CA ARG A 92 2.89 -11.44 -3.46
C ARG A 92 2.36 -12.21 -2.25
N ASP A 93 3.04 -13.27 -1.82
CA ASP A 93 2.67 -13.98 -0.58
C ASP A 93 2.86 -13.09 0.66
N GLY A 94 3.71 -12.08 0.56
CA GLY A 94 3.91 -11.09 1.61
C GLY A 94 2.99 -9.87 1.52
N LEU A 95 1.88 -9.98 0.80
CA LEU A 95 0.98 -8.86 0.51
C LEU A 95 -0.47 -9.25 0.80
N ILE A 96 -1.16 -8.41 1.59
CA ILE A 96 -2.62 -8.50 1.76
C ILE A 96 -3.20 -7.18 1.27
N VAL A 97 -4.18 -7.26 0.37
CA VAL A 97 -4.88 -6.09 -0.17
C VAL A 97 -6.37 -6.30 -0.01
N PHE A 98 -7.04 -5.34 0.60
CA PHE A 98 -8.49 -5.30 0.55
C PHE A 98 -8.97 -3.85 0.62
N ASP A 99 -10.18 -3.64 0.15
CA ASP A 99 -10.79 -2.32 0.08
C ASP A 99 -12.01 -2.24 0.99
N LEU A 100 -12.06 -1.17 1.77
CA LEU A 100 -13.25 -0.83 2.55
C LEU A 100 -14.06 0.21 1.78
N LYS A 101 -15.36 -0.05 1.62
CA LYS A 101 -16.28 0.95 1.09
C LYS A 101 -16.78 1.79 2.25
N LEU A 102 -16.47 3.09 2.25
CA LEU A 102 -16.80 4.02 3.31
C LEU A 102 -17.82 5.05 2.81
N GLY A 103 -18.66 5.51 3.74
CA GLY A 103 -19.55 6.64 3.46
C GLY A 103 -20.78 6.30 2.65
N GLY A 104 -21.40 5.23 2.95
CA GLY A 104 -22.69 4.88 2.41
C GLY A 104 -22.70 4.41 0.97
#